data_2d23fdf51433437c9fe46b96a6ef72b3
#
_entry.id   2d23fdf51433437c9fe46b96a6ef72b3
#
_cell.length_a   1.000
_cell.length_b   1.000
_cell.length_c   1.000
_cell.angle_alpha   90.00
_cell.angle_beta   90.00
_cell.angle_gamma   90.00
#
_symmetry.space_group_name_H-M   'P 1'
#
loop_
_entity.id
_entity.type
_entity.pdbx_description
1 polymer ?
#
loop_
_entity_poly.entity_id
_entity_poly.type
_entity_poly.pdbx_seq_one_letter_code
_entity_poly.pdbx_strand_id
1 'polypeptide(L)'
;MPTAPEPPWRGRREETSRQPLTRYAIVEAALRVLDREGIGGLSMRKLAQELDVGAASLYWHVRDKEELLGLLLDRIVGEGSVPDPDPENWREQVKEMGRENRRLLQSHRDAAQISLGRIPIGPHSVPVLERNLALLRASGLPPRVIALAADMFALFVGGFAFEESMDSSEPADTDQLAEYFRSLPPEDFPTLHALADDLVAGDRDERFEFAIELLVRGLEAMADDD
;
A
#
# COMPACT_ATOMS: atom_id res chain seq x y z
N MET A 1 68.88 6.93 -14.54
CA MET A 1 68.78 5.73 -13.70
C MET A 1 67.69 4.84 -14.24
N PRO A 2 67.91 3.54 -14.50
CA PRO A 2 66.81 2.68 -14.98
C PRO A 2 65.79 2.48 -13.87
N THR A 3 64.51 2.67 -14.19
CA THR A 3 63.36 2.39 -13.30
C THR A 3 63.14 0.86 -13.26
N ALA A 4 63.03 0.30 -12.07
CA ALA A 4 62.74 -1.10 -11.90
C ALA A 4 61.28 -1.41 -12.35
N PRO A 5 61.03 -2.57 -12.97
CA PRO A 5 59.66 -2.95 -13.35
C PRO A 5 58.76 -3.13 -12.10
N GLU A 6 57.47 -2.80 -12.21
CA GLU A 6 56.52 -3.03 -11.12
C GLU A 6 56.46 -4.50 -10.74
N PRO A 7 56.38 -4.82 -9.43
CA PRO A 7 56.27 -6.19 -8.96
C PRO A 7 55.02 -6.88 -9.48
N PRO A 8 55.11 -8.16 -9.95
CA PRO A 8 53.97 -8.88 -10.58
C PRO A 8 52.77 -9.12 -9.64
N TRP A 9 52.94 -8.97 -8.31
CA TRP A 9 51.87 -9.08 -7.31
C TRP A 9 51.09 -7.78 -7.12
N ARG A 10 51.51 -6.65 -7.77
CA ARG A 10 50.69 -5.43 -7.93
C ARG A 10 49.81 -5.46 -9.16
N GLY A 11 49.37 -6.67 -9.56
CA GLY A 11 48.39 -6.80 -10.61
C GLY A 11 47.16 -5.96 -10.31
N ARG A 12 46.67 -5.25 -11.32
CA ARG A 12 45.41 -4.53 -11.30
C ARG A 12 44.37 -5.48 -10.66
N ARG A 13 43.83 -5.08 -9.49
CA ARG A 13 42.49 -5.51 -9.14
C ARG A 13 41.65 -5.14 -10.36
N GLU A 14 41.09 -6.14 -11.03
CA GLU A 14 40.00 -5.89 -11.95
C GLU A 14 39.00 -5.07 -11.13
N GLU A 15 38.91 -3.79 -11.42
CA GLU A 15 37.78 -2.98 -11.07
C GLU A 15 36.61 -3.61 -11.83
N THR A 16 35.98 -4.65 -11.23
CA THR A 16 34.60 -4.94 -11.54
C THR A 16 33.90 -3.62 -11.32
N SER A 17 33.47 -2.98 -12.40
CA SER A 17 32.74 -1.73 -12.41
C SER A 17 31.42 -1.99 -11.67
N ARG A 18 31.50 -1.98 -10.32
CA ARG A 18 30.30 -1.99 -9.48
C ARG A 18 29.56 -0.72 -9.82
N GLN A 19 28.35 -0.87 -10.35
CA GLN A 19 27.47 0.28 -10.51
C GLN A 19 27.41 1.02 -9.18
N PRO A 20 27.52 2.36 -9.18
CA PRO A 20 27.46 3.13 -7.95
C PRO A 20 26.14 2.83 -7.24
N LEU A 21 26.21 2.60 -5.93
CA LEU A 21 25.02 2.41 -5.10
C LEU A 21 24.15 3.67 -5.20
N THR A 22 22.91 3.49 -5.59
CA THR A 22 21.94 4.60 -5.69
C THR A 22 20.74 4.32 -4.79
N ARG A 23 20.03 5.37 -4.37
CA ARG A 23 18.76 5.23 -3.62
C ARG A 23 17.77 4.35 -4.39
N TYR A 24 17.67 4.50 -5.70
CA TYR A 24 16.85 3.66 -6.57
C TYR A 24 17.24 2.17 -6.46
N ALA A 25 18.50 1.82 -6.60
CA ALA A 25 18.97 0.44 -6.50
C ALA A 25 18.66 -0.17 -5.10
N ILE A 26 18.76 0.64 -4.04
CA ILE A 26 18.42 0.24 -2.68
C ILE A 26 16.93 -0.07 -2.56
N VAL A 27 16.05 0.80 -3.07
CA VAL A 27 14.59 0.63 -3.02
C VAL A 27 14.16 -0.59 -3.82
N GLU A 28 14.68 -0.78 -5.03
CA GLU A 28 14.38 -1.98 -5.85
C GLU A 28 14.85 -3.29 -5.19
N ALA A 29 16.01 -3.27 -4.55
CA ALA A 29 16.47 -4.44 -3.80
C ALA A 29 15.60 -4.70 -2.55
N ALA A 30 15.21 -3.64 -1.85
CA ALA A 30 14.34 -3.73 -0.69
C ALA A 30 12.95 -4.24 -1.07
N LEU A 31 12.40 -3.84 -2.21
CA LEU A 31 11.12 -4.33 -2.73
C LEU A 31 11.19 -5.83 -3.01
N ARG A 32 12.25 -6.31 -3.66
CA ARG A 32 12.46 -7.76 -3.87
C ARG A 32 12.57 -8.54 -2.56
N VAL A 33 13.24 -7.99 -1.54
CA VAL A 33 13.33 -8.62 -0.21
C VAL A 33 11.96 -8.62 0.46
N LEU A 34 11.21 -7.53 0.38
CA LEU A 34 9.86 -7.41 0.90
C LEU A 34 8.94 -8.48 0.31
N ASP A 35 8.91 -8.60 -1.01
CA ASP A 35 8.04 -9.56 -1.71
C ASP A 35 8.40 -11.02 -1.37
N ARG A 36 9.68 -11.30 -1.20
CA ARG A 36 10.17 -12.65 -0.88
C ARG A 36 9.97 -13.02 0.59
N GLU A 37 10.30 -12.12 1.51
CA GLU A 37 10.46 -12.41 2.94
C GLU A 37 9.52 -11.63 3.86
N GLY A 38 8.79 -10.65 3.31
CA GLY A 38 7.93 -9.74 4.07
C GLY A 38 8.70 -8.69 4.88
N ILE A 39 7.94 -7.84 5.58
CA ILE A 39 8.48 -6.74 6.41
C ILE A 39 9.34 -7.25 7.56
N GLY A 40 9.06 -8.45 8.07
CA GLY A 40 9.84 -9.11 9.12
C GLY A 40 11.25 -9.53 8.66
N GLY A 41 11.40 -9.91 7.39
CA GLY A 41 12.67 -10.25 6.76
C GLY A 41 13.49 -9.02 6.34
N LEU A 42 12.86 -7.86 6.21
CA LEU A 42 13.50 -6.64 5.75
C LEU A 42 14.30 -5.96 6.88
N SER A 43 15.61 -5.88 6.71
CA SER A 43 16.51 -5.15 7.62
C SER A 43 17.66 -4.51 6.84
N MET A 44 18.25 -3.43 7.37
CA MET A 44 19.40 -2.76 6.74
C MET A 44 20.58 -3.72 6.54
N ARG A 45 20.80 -4.67 7.46
CA ARG A 45 21.85 -5.70 7.32
C ARG A 45 21.55 -6.67 6.19
N LYS A 46 20.31 -7.15 6.09
CA LYS A 46 19.88 -8.05 5.01
C LYS A 46 20.02 -7.37 3.66
N LEU A 47 19.58 -6.12 3.58
CA LEU A 47 19.66 -5.33 2.36
C LEU A 47 21.12 -5.06 1.92
N ALA A 48 22.03 -4.81 2.87
CA ALA A 48 23.46 -4.71 2.57
C ALA A 48 24.04 -6.01 1.99
N GLN A 49 23.61 -7.16 2.52
CA GLN A 49 23.98 -8.48 1.99
C GLN A 49 23.41 -8.70 0.57
N GLU A 50 22.14 -8.36 0.35
CA GLU A 50 21.48 -8.50 -0.97
C GLU A 50 22.19 -7.67 -2.05
N LEU A 51 22.71 -6.48 -1.68
CA LEU A 51 23.41 -5.56 -2.58
C LEU A 51 24.94 -5.79 -2.64
N ASP A 52 25.46 -6.74 -1.88
CA ASP A 52 26.91 -7.00 -1.73
C ASP A 52 27.70 -5.71 -1.39
N VAL A 53 27.20 -4.93 -0.42
CA VAL A 53 27.83 -3.71 0.07
C VAL A 53 28.00 -3.72 1.59
N GLY A 54 28.87 -2.86 2.11
CA GLY A 54 28.95 -2.63 3.55
C GLY A 54 27.70 -1.90 4.07
N ALA A 55 27.20 -2.28 5.25
CA ALA A 55 26.02 -1.64 5.85
C ALA A 55 26.18 -0.12 5.97
N ALA A 56 27.39 0.36 6.27
CA ALA A 56 27.69 1.79 6.33
C ALA A 56 27.39 2.54 5.01
N SER A 57 27.56 1.86 3.86
CA SER A 57 27.28 2.46 2.55
C SER A 57 25.79 2.72 2.34
N LEU A 58 24.89 1.90 2.93
CA LEU A 58 23.45 2.13 2.85
C LEU A 58 23.05 3.38 3.62
N TYR A 59 23.63 3.62 4.79
CA TYR A 59 23.27 4.74 5.65
C TYR A 59 23.62 6.13 5.05
N TRP A 60 24.46 6.19 4.00
CA TRP A 60 24.66 7.39 3.21
C TRP A 60 23.47 7.75 2.33
N HIS A 61 22.62 6.77 1.99
CA HIS A 61 21.48 6.93 1.09
C HIS A 61 20.13 6.86 1.80
N VAL A 62 20.04 6.05 2.86
CA VAL A 62 18.81 5.79 3.62
C VAL A 62 19.17 5.74 5.10
N ARG A 63 18.62 6.65 5.86
CA ARG A 63 18.97 6.89 7.27
C ARG A 63 18.65 5.70 8.18
N ASP A 64 17.48 5.10 7.99
CA ASP A 64 16.96 4.02 8.84
C ASP A 64 15.90 3.18 8.11
N LYS A 65 15.36 2.17 8.79
CA LYS A 65 14.29 1.31 8.24
C LYS A 65 13.00 2.09 7.99
N GLU A 66 12.67 3.09 8.80
CA GLU A 66 11.46 3.89 8.64
C GLU A 66 11.51 4.74 7.37
N GLU A 67 12.63 5.36 7.08
CA GLU A 67 12.83 6.05 5.79
C GLU A 67 12.74 5.06 4.62
N LEU A 68 13.31 3.86 4.75
CA LEU A 68 13.24 2.83 3.73
C LEU A 68 11.79 2.40 3.45
N LEU A 69 10.98 2.20 4.49
CA LEU A 69 9.55 1.86 4.36
C LEU A 69 8.76 2.99 3.67
N GLY A 70 9.07 4.25 3.98
CA GLY A 70 8.50 5.40 3.27
C GLY A 70 8.86 5.43 1.78
N LEU A 71 10.12 5.13 1.44
CA LEU A 71 10.57 5.04 0.05
C LEU A 71 9.95 3.85 -0.70
N LEU A 72 9.74 2.72 -0.03
CA LEU A 72 9.02 1.58 -0.59
C LEU A 72 7.56 1.94 -0.89
N LEU A 73 6.89 2.60 0.04
CA LEU A 73 5.51 3.05 -0.17
C LEU A 73 5.41 4.05 -1.33
N ASP A 74 6.34 5.03 -1.41
CA ASP A 74 6.42 5.95 -2.53
C ASP A 74 6.56 5.21 -3.87
N ARG A 75 7.43 4.20 -3.91
CA ARG A 75 7.67 3.41 -5.11
C ARG A 75 6.45 2.58 -5.52
N ILE A 76 5.79 1.91 -4.54
CA ILE A 76 4.60 1.08 -4.78
C ILE A 76 3.43 1.95 -5.26
N VAL A 77 3.13 3.06 -4.56
CA VAL A 77 2.04 3.97 -4.96
C VAL A 77 2.29 4.57 -6.34
N GLY A 78 3.56 4.83 -6.68
CA GLY A 78 3.95 5.31 -8.00
C GLY A 78 3.70 4.35 -9.17
N GLU A 79 3.35 3.09 -8.92
CA GLU A 79 2.93 2.13 -9.96
C GLU A 79 1.49 2.33 -10.40
N GLY A 80 0.71 3.10 -9.62
CA GLY A 80 -0.69 3.35 -9.89
C GLY A 80 -0.96 4.13 -11.16
N SER A 81 -2.01 3.74 -11.85
CA SER A 81 -2.53 4.45 -13.01
C SER A 81 -3.81 5.19 -12.62
N VAL A 82 -3.85 6.49 -12.92
CA VAL A 82 -5.02 7.33 -12.64
C VAL A 82 -5.46 7.97 -13.95
N PRO A 83 -6.72 7.79 -14.37
CA PRO A 83 -7.24 8.39 -15.60
C PRO A 83 -7.36 9.91 -15.47
N ASP A 84 -7.56 10.59 -16.59
CA ASP A 84 -7.89 12.02 -16.57
C ASP A 84 -9.29 12.22 -15.97
N PRO A 85 -9.49 13.28 -15.16
CA PRO A 85 -10.76 13.54 -14.49
C PRO A 85 -11.90 13.80 -15.47
N ASP A 86 -13.04 13.14 -15.27
CA ASP A 86 -14.28 13.31 -16.02
C ASP A 86 -15.41 13.70 -15.04
N PRO A 87 -15.87 14.98 -15.07
CA PRO A 87 -16.94 15.44 -14.17
C PRO A 87 -18.28 14.69 -14.34
N GLU A 88 -18.57 14.17 -15.54
CA GLU A 88 -19.82 13.43 -15.78
C GLU A 88 -19.74 12.00 -15.21
N ASN A 89 -18.53 11.45 -15.09
CA ASN A 89 -18.27 10.08 -14.64
C ASN A 89 -17.46 9.98 -13.36
N TRP A 90 -17.36 11.06 -12.58
CA TRP A 90 -16.49 11.13 -11.40
C TRP A 90 -16.77 10.01 -10.36
N ARG A 91 -18.05 9.61 -10.23
CA ARG A 91 -18.44 8.55 -9.26
C ARG A 91 -17.74 7.23 -9.55
N GLU A 92 -17.82 6.81 -10.82
CA GLU A 92 -17.18 5.56 -11.23
C GLU A 92 -15.65 5.67 -11.20
N GLN A 93 -15.12 6.82 -11.58
CA GLN A 93 -13.67 7.07 -11.49
C GLN A 93 -13.17 7.02 -10.03
N VAL A 94 -13.92 7.51 -9.07
CA VAL A 94 -13.57 7.42 -7.63
C VAL A 94 -13.64 5.97 -7.14
N LYS A 95 -14.64 5.18 -7.58
CA LYS A 95 -14.68 3.75 -7.28
C LYS A 95 -13.49 3.01 -7.86
N GLU A 96 -13.16 3.28 -9.13
CA GLU A 96 -12.01 2.67 -9.80
C GLU A 96 -10.68 3.06 -9.14
N MET A 97 -10.54 4.30 -8.70
CA MET A 97 -9.41 4.74 -7.86
C MET A 97 -9.26 3.87 -6.60
N GLY A 98 -10.36 3.57 -5.93
CA GLY A 98 -10.36 2.69 -4.76
C GLY A 98 -9.92 1.27 -5.09
N ARG A 99 -10.47 0.69 -6.19
CA ARG A 99 -10.09 -0.66 -6.67
C ARG A 99 -8.61 -0.73 -7.06
N GLU A 100 -8.12 0.26 -7.76
CA GLU A 100 -6.70 0.33 -8.16
C GLU A 100 -5.78 0.46 -6.96
N ASN A 101 -6.11 1.31 -5.99
CA ASN A 101 -5.32 1.43 -4.76
C ASN A 101 -5.31 0.12 -3.95
N ARG A 102 -6.45 -0.59 -3.84
CA ARG A 102 -6.53 -1.92 -3.23
C ARG A 102 -5.61 -2.90 -3.96
N ARG A 103 -5.70 -2.97 -5.30
CA ARG A 103 -4.87 -3.82 -6.14
C ARG A 103 -3.38 -3.55 -5.94
N LEU A 104 -2.97 -2.28 -5.89
CA LEU A 104 -1.59 -1.88 -5.63
C LEU A 104 -1.08 -2.36 -4.27
N LEU A 105 -1.87 -2.19 -3.22
CA LEU A 105 -1.50 -2.65 -1.89
C LEU A 105 -1.46 -4.17 -1.75
N GLN A 106 -2.16 -4.90 -2.60
CA GLN A 106 -2.14 -6.36 -2.68
C GLN A 106 -1.00 -6.89 -3.57
N SER A 107 -0.47 -6.08 -4.50
CA SER A 107 0.55 -6.52 -5.47
C SER A 107 1.92 -6.77 -4.85
N HIS A 108 2.18 -6.22 -3.67
CA HIS A 108 3.41 -6.40 -2.92
C HIS A 108 3.13 -6.90 -1.52
N ARG A 109 3.92 -7.88 -1.09
CA ARG A 109 3.80 -8.46 0.24
C ARG A 109 3.94 -7.38 1.32
N ASP A 110 3.07 -7.37 2.28
CA ASP A 110 3.03 -6.43 3.42
C ASP A 110 2.93 -4.93 3.02
N ALA A 111 2.65 -4.60 1.74
CA ALA A 111 2.50 -3.21 1.31
C ALA A 111 1.35 -2.50 2.05
N ALA A 112 0.23 -3.19 2.26
CA ALA A 112 -0.89 -2.67 3.03
C ALA A 112 -0.47 -2.34 4.48
N GLN A 113 0.33 -3.21 5.13
CA GLN A 113 0.87 -2.94 6.45
C GLN A 113 1.80 -1.72 6.46
N ILE A 114 2.62 -1.55 5.41
CA ILE A 114 3.50 -0.39 5.28
C ILE A 114 2.69 0.90 5.10
N SER A 115 1.55 0.86 4.42
CA SER A 115 0.71 2.04 4.16
C SER A 115 0.03 2.59 5.42
N LEU A 116 -0.26 1.73 6.41
CA LEU A 116 -0.93 2.14 7.64
C LEU A 116 -0.08 3.14 8.44
N GLY A 117 -0.66 4.30 8.71
CA GLY A 117 -0.02 5.37 9.48
C GLY A 117 1.10 6.10 8.75
N ARG A 118 1.27 5.91 7.43
CA ARG A 118 2.21 6.65 6.59
C ARG A 118 1.51 7.37 5.46
N ILE A 119 1.91 8.61 5.24
CA ILE A 119 1.49 9.38 4.07
C ILE A 119 2.57 9.18 3.00
N PRO A 120 2.24 8.63 1.81
CA PRO A 120 3.20 8.48 0.73
C PRO A 120 3.58 9.86 0.17
N ILE A 121 4.78 10.32 0.49
CA ILE A 121 5.30 11.60 0.01
C ILE A 121 6.67 11.36 -0.63
N GLY A 122 6.70 11.41 -1.96
CA GLY A 122 7.92 11.24 -2.70
C GLY A 122 7.73 11.51 -4.20
N PRO A 123 8.79 11.38 -5.00
CA PRO A 123 8.75 11.74 -6.42
C PRO A 123 7.80 10.87 -7.26
N HIS A 124 7.47 9.67 -6.78
CA HIS A 124 6.58 8.73 -7.48
C HIS A 124 5.13 8.86 -7.04
N SER A 125 4.88 9.00 -5.74
CA SER A 125 3.53 9.06 -5.16
C SER A 125 2.85 10.42 -5.30
N VAL A 126 3.60 11.53 -5.23
CA VAL A 126 3.01 12.88 -5.33
C VAL A 126 2.25 13.10 -6.64
N PRO A 127 2.75 12.69 -7.82
CA PRO A 127 1.96 12.80 -9.06
C PRO A 127 0.67 11.96 -9.05
N VAL A 128 0.68 10.79 -8.42
CA VAL A 128 -0.52 9.94 -8.27
C VAL A 128 -1.52 10.59 -7.31
N LEU A 129 -1.04 11.13 -6.19
CA LEU A 129 -1.87 11.88 -5.25
C LEU A 129 -2.54 13.10 -5.90
N GLU A 130 -1.80 13.88 -6.69
CA GLU A 130 -2.36 15.02 -7.43
C GLU A 130 -3.51 14.59 -8.34
N ARG A 131 -3.34 13.50 -9.10
CA ARG A 131 -4.38 12.98 -9.98
C ARG A 131 -5.59 12.46 -9.21
N ASN A 132 -5.39 11.73 -8.11
CA ASN A 132 -6.47 11.27 -7.24
C ASN A 132 -7.28 12.45 -6.66
N LEU A 133 -6.61 13.51 -6.24
CA LEU A 133 -7.27 14.73 -5.77
C LEU A 133 -8.00 15.45 -6.91
N ALA A 134 -7.46 15.44 -8.13
CA ALA A 134 -8.13 16.00 -9.30
C ALA A 134 -9.41 15.24 -9.67
N LEU A 135 -9.45 13.90 -9.54
CA LEU A 135 -10.68 13.10 -9.68
C LEU A 135 -11.74 13.51 -8.65
N LEU A 136 -11.35 13.62 -7.39
CA LEU A 136 -12.28 14.07 -6.34
C LEU A 136 -12.75 15.51 -6.59
N ARG A 137 -11.88 16.39 -7.09
CA ARG A 137 -12.25 17.75 -7.42
C ARG A 137 -13.25 17.86 -8.59
N ALA A 138 -13.23 16.90 -9.50
CA ALA A 138 -14.19 16.85 -10.63
C ALA A 138 -15.64 16.65 -10.15
N SER A 139 -15.85 16.17 -8.92
CA SER A 139 -17.18 16.06 -8.30
C SER A 139 -17.83 17.42 -7.99
N GLY A 140 -17.07 18.52 -8.01
CA GLY A 140 -17.56 19.83 -7.59
C GLY A 140 -17.63 20.08 -6.07
N LEU A 141 -17.21 19.09 -5.26
CA LEU A 141 -17.22 19.18 -3.80
C LEU A 141 -16.34 20.33 -3.27
N PRO A 142 -16.69 20.91 -2.10
CA PRO A 142 -15.85 21.89 -1.43
C PRO A 142 -14.45 21.36 -1.12
N PRO A 143 -13.38 22.20 -1.19
CA PRO A 143 -11.99 21.75 -0.96
C PRO A 143 -11.78 21.02 0.36
N ARG A 144 -12.48 21.41 1.41
CA ARG A 144 -12.40 20.78 2.73
C ARG A 144 -12.94 19.35 2.70
N VAL A 145 -14.06 19.14 2.01
CA VAL A 145 -14.69 17.82 1.86
C VAL A 145 -13.77 16.90 1.02
N ILE A 146 -13.20 17.43 -0.07
CA ILE A 146 -12.22 16.69 -0.90
C ILE A 146 -11.03 16.19 -0.06
N ALA A 147 -10.46 17.06 0.77
CA ALA A 147 -9.32 16.70 1.62
C ALA A 147 -9.68 15.60 2.64
N LEU A 148 -10.85 15.68 3.27
CA LEU A 148 -11.33 14.67 4.20
C LEU A 148 -11.70 13.37 3.50
N ALA A 149 -12.29 13.44 2.31
CA ALA A 149 -12.62 12.29 1.50
C ALA A 149 -11.35 11.52 1.09
N ALA A 150 -10.31 12.23 0.63
CA ALA A 150 -9.03 11.60 0.27
C ALA A 150 -8.41 10.84 1.45
N ASP A 151 -8.43 11.43 2.65
CA ASP A 151 -7.95 10.78 3.87
C ASP A 151 -8.78 9.53 4.23
N MET A 152 -10.11 9.65 4.20
CA MET A 152 -11.02 8.52 4.45
C MET A 152 -10.85 7.38 3.46
N PHE A 153 -10.71 7.68 2.16
CA PHE A 153 -10.43 6.66 1.14
C PHE A 153 -9.11 5.95 1.40
N ALA A 154 -8.05 6.68 1.73
CA ALA A 154 -6.75 6.08 2.02
C ALA A 154 -6.81 5.15 3.24
N LEU A 155 -7.48 5.59 4.32
CA LEU A 155 -7.67 4.79 5.54
C LEU A 155 -8.52 3.55 5.27
N PHE A 156 -9.65 3.69 4.55
CA PHE A 156 -10.53 2.57 4.24
C PHE A 156 -9.81 1.53 3.37
N VAL A 157 -9.24 1.95 2.24
CA VAL A 157 -8.57 1.02 1.32
C VAL A 157 -7.34 0.38 1.97
N GLY A 158 -6.53 1.16 2.69
CA GLY A 158 -5.37 0.65 3.42
C GLY A 158 -5.75 -0.36 4.50
N GLY A 159 -6.76 -0.06 5.31
CA GLY A 159 -7.27 -0.95 6.35
C GLY A 159 -7.88 -2.23 5.78
N PHE A 160 -8.65 -2.12 4.69
CA PHE A 160 -9.26 -3.26 4.02
C PHE A 160 -8.19 -4.19 3.41
N ALA A 161 -7.25 -3.62 2.66
CA ALA A 161 -6.15 -4.40 2.07
C ALA A 161 -5.25 -5.05 3.16
N PHE A 162 -5.09 -4.38 4.31
CA PHE A 162 -4.37 -4.95 5.44
C PHE A 162 -5.12 -6.14 6.07
N GLU A 163 -6.43 -6.01 6.32
CA GLU A 163 -7.27 -7.13 6.79
C GLU A 163 -7.13 -8.34 5.85
N GLU A 164 -7.20 -8.12 4.55
CA GLU A 164 -7.04 -9.18 3.55
C GLU A 164 -5.65 -9.83 3.59
N SER A 165 -4.60 -9.06 3.87
CA SER A 165 -3.23 -9.57 3.97
C SER A 165 -2.98 -10.44 5.20
N MET A 166 -3.76 -10.26 6.26
CA MET A 166 -3.64 -11.02 7.52
C MET A 166 -4.32 -12.39 7.47
N ASP A 167 -5.17 -12.63 6.49
CA ASP A 167 -6.04 -13.80 6.42
C ASP A 167 -5.37 -15.07 5.88
N SER A 168 -4.11 -15.28 6.24
CA SER A 168 -3.38 -16.52 5.93
C SER A 168 -3.58 -17.62 6.97
N SER A 169 -4.27 -17.36 8.06
CA SER A 169 -4.52 -18.30 9.15
C SER A 169 -6.02 -18.55 9.28
N GLU A 170 -6.40 -19.76 9.01
CA GLU A 170 -7.73 -20.39 9.15
C GLU A 170 -8.92 -19.40 9.02
N PRO A 171 -9.65 -19.41 7.90
CA PRO A 171 -10.88 -18.63 7.83
C PRO A 171 -11.70 -18.99 9.08
N ALA A 172 -12.11 -17.97 9.83
CA ALA A 172 -13.11 -18.19 10.86
C ALA A 172 -14.22 -19.01 10.20
N ASP A 173 -14.57 -20.16 10.80
CA ASP A 173 -15.63 -20.99 10.29
C ASP A 173 -16.93 -20.16 10.35
N THR A 174 -17.21 -19.47 9.23
CA THR A 174 -18.34 -18.56 9.10
C THR A 174 -19.64 -19.29 9.39
N ASP A 175 -19.72 -20.60 9.07
CA ASP A 175 -20.87 -21.43 9.36
C ASP A 175 -21.03 -21.64 10.87
N GLN A 176 -19.93 -21.92 11.59
CA GLN A 176 -19.96 -22.04 13.05
C GLN A 176 -20.33 -20.70 13.72
N LEU A 177 -19.86 -19.58 13.19
CA LEU A 177 -20.20 -18.27 13.72
C LEU A 177 -21.69 -17.94 13.52
N ALA A 178 -22.23 -18.21 12.33
CA ALA A 178 -23.63 -18.06 12.04
C ALA A 178 -24.49 -18.98 12.95
N GLU A 179 -24.06 -20.23 13.14
CA GLU A 179 -24.76 -21.19 14.04
C GLU A 179 -24.74 -20.71 15.49
N TYR A 180 -23.59 -20.16 15.94
CA TYR A 180 -23.47 -19.55 17.27
C TYR A 180 -24.46 -18.39 17.43
N PHE A 181 -24.53 -17.45 16.50
CA PHE A 181 -25.46 -16.33 16.56
C PHE A 181 -26.92 -16.77 16.54
N ARG A 182 -27.28 -17.77 15.72
CA ARG A 182 -28.62 -18.36 15.70
C ARG A 182 -28.98 -19.11 16.99
N SER A 183 -27.97 -19.60 17.73
CA SER A 183 -28.18 -20.30 19.01
C SER A 183 -28.46 -19.37 20.20
N LEU A 184 -28.18 -18.06 20.05
CA LEU A 184 -28.41 -17.09 21.11
C LEU A 184 -29.91 -16.92 21.41
N PRO A 185 -30.32 -16.71 22.67
CA PRO A 185 -31.70 -16.44 23.03
C PRO A 185 -32.25 -15.22 22.28
N PRO A 186 -33.28 -15.32 21.44
CA PRO A 186 -33.79 -14.20 20.64
C PRO A 186 -34.44 -13.11 21.50
N GLU A 187 -34.87 -13.43 22.71
CA GLU A 187 -35.36 -12.45 23.69
C GLU A 187 -34.28 -11.50 24.21
N ASP A 188 -33.05 -11.99 24.33
CA ASP A 188 -31.89 -11.21 24.82
C ASP A 188 -31.08 -10.64 23.65
N PHE A 189 -31.00 -11.30 22.52
CA PHE A 189 -30.16 -10.95 21.35
C PHE A 189 -30.97 -10.93 20.03
N PRO A 190 -32.10 -10.19 19.95
CA PRO A 190 -32.99 -10.26 18.79
C PRO A 190 -32.34 -9.86 17.48
N THR A 191 -31.47 -8.89 17.48
CA THR A 191 -30.80 -8.39 16.27
C THR A 191 -29.73 -9.37 15.77
N LEU A 192 -28.85 -9.88 16.64
CA LEU A 192 -27.83 -10.87 16.27
C LEU A 192 -28.49 -12.14 15.74
N HIS A 193 -29.58 -12.61 16.38
CA HIS A 193 -30.34 -13.78 15.92
C HIS A 193 -30.98 -13.56 14.53
N ALA A 194 -31.55 -12.38 14.28
CA ALA A 194 -32.18 -12.04 13.00
C ALA A 194 -31.19 -11.87 11.86
N LEU A 195 -29.98 -11.37 12.13
CA LEU A 195 -28.95 -11.08 11.13
C LEU A 195 -27.84 -12.13 11.08
N ALA A 196 -28.02 -13.28 11.75
CA ALA A 196 -26.94 -14.27 11.91
C ALA A 196 -26.31 -14.72 10.59
N ASP A 197 -27.13 -14.96 9.58
CA ASP A 197 -26.66 -15.38 8.25
C ASP A 197 -26.05 -14.21 7.46
N ASP A 198 -26.68 -13.04 7.50
CA ASP A 198 -26.22 -11.84 6.78
C ASP A 198 -24.87 -11.32 7.31
N LEU A 199 -24.61 -11.45 8.63
CA LEU A 199 -23.36 -11.01 9.25
C LEU A 199 -22.14 -11.78 8.78
N VAL A 200 -22.31 -13.00 8.30
CA VAL A 200 -21.25 -13.87 7.81
C VAL A 200 -21.30 -14.09 6.31
N ALA A 201 -22.34 -13.59 5.65
CA ALA A 201 -22.51 -13.69 4.20
C ALA A 201 -21.59 -12.72 3.44
N GLY A 202 -21.42 -13.03 2.16
CA GLY A 202 -20.65 -12.20 1.23
C GLY A 202 -19.16 -12.51 1.21
N ASP A 203 -18.55 -12.26 0.07
CA ASP A 203 -17.12 -12.35 -0.11
C ASP A 203 -16.43 -10.98 0.13
N ARG A 204 -15.13 -10.99 0.03
CA ARG A 204 -14.31 -9.78 0.24
C ARG A 204 -14.59 -8.70 -0.80
N ASP A 205 -14.83 -9.11 -2.05
CA ASP A 205 -15.09 -8.16 -3.13
C ASP A 205 -16.44 -7.50 -2.94
N GLU A 206 -17.48 -8.27 -2.54
CA GLU A 206 -18.81 -7.72 -2.22
C GLU A 206 -18.73 -6.71 -1.06
N ARG A 207 -18.00 -7.03 0.01
CA ARG A 207 -17.81 -6.12 1.15
C ARG A 207 -17.09 -4.83 0.74
N PHE A 208 -16.06 -4.95 -0.11
CA PHE A 208 -15.30 -3.80 -0.60
C PHE A 208 -16.16 -2.91 -1.51
N GLU A 209 -16.88 -3.50 -2.46
CA GLU A 209 -17.74 -2.77 -3.39
C GLU A 209 -18.89 -2.07 -2.66
N PHE A 210 -19.51 -2.75 -1.67
CA PHE A 210 -20.53 -2.13 -0.83
C PHE A 210 -20.00 -0.89 -0.09
N ALA A 211 -18.83 -0.99 0.51
CA ALA A 211 -18.28 0.12 1.28
C ALA A 211 -17.84 1.29 0.38
N ILE A 212 -17.25 1.02 -0.79
CA ILE A 212 -16.89 2.05 -1.76
C ILE A 212 -18.14 2.76 -2.30
N GLU A 213 -19.20 2.02 -2.61
CA GLU A 213 -20.47 2.59 -3.04
C GLU A 213 -21.06 3.50 -1.97
N LEU A 214 -21.00 3.06 -0.70
CA LEU A 214 -21.50 3.85 0.44
C LEU A 214 -20.72 5.17 0.58
N LEU A 215 -19.38 5.13 0.44
CA LEU A 215 -18.53 6.33 0.49
C LEU A 215 -18.86 7.29 -0.66
N VAL A 216 -19.00 6.80 -1.89
CA VAL A 216 -19.32 7.61 -3.06
C VAL A 216 -20.69 8.26 -2.94
N ARG A 217 -21.73 7.51 -2.49
CA ARG A 217 -23.05 8.10 -2.23
C ARG A 217 -23.05 9.13 -1.11
N GLY A 218 -22.23 8.92 -0.09
CA GLY A 218 -22.03 9.93 0.97
C GLY A 218 -21.45 11.22 0.43
N LEU A 219 -20.48 11.15 -0.49
CA LEU A 219 -19.91 12.32 -1.16
C LEU A 219 -20.92 13.00 -2.08
N GLU A 220 -21.72 12.25 -2.82
CA GLU A 220 -22.79 12.77 -3.67
C GLU A 220 -23.81 13.60 -2.86
N ALA A 221 -24.27 13.05 -1.73
CA ALA A 221 -25.19 13.78 -0.85
C ALA A 221 -24.60 15.10 -0.32
N MET A 222 -23.28 15.15 -0.08
CA MET A 222 -22.59 16.38 0.34
C MET A 222 -22.42 17.41 -0.79
N ALA A 223 -22.49 16.98 -2.07
CA ALA A 223 -22.42 17.87 -3.21
C ALA A 223 -23.77 18.56 -3.49
N ASP A 224 -24.89 17.93 -3.09
CA ASP A 224 -26.24 18.45 -3.31
C ASP A 224 -26.70 19.43 -2.21
N ASP A 225 -25.99 19.50 -1.07
CA ASP A 225 -26.35 20.34 0.09
C ASP A 225 -25.80 21.79 0.01
N ASP A 226 -25.02 22.18 -1.01
CA ASP A 226 -24.50 23.53 -1.28
C ASP A 226 -25.20 24.17 -2.50
#